data_42c9cadc11547f186dc0c245dce41230
#
_entry.id   42c9cadc11547f186dc0c245dce41230
#
_cell.length_a   1.000
_cell.length_b   1.000
_cell.length_c   1.000
_cell.angle_alpha   90.00
_cell.angle_beta   90.00
_cell.angle_gamma   90.00
#
_symmetry.space_group_name_H-M   'P 1'
#
loop_
_entity.id
_entity.type
_entity.pdbx_description
1 polymer ?
#
loop_
_entity_poly.entity_id
_entity_poly.type
_entity_poly.pdbx_seq_one_letter_code
_entity_poly.pdbx_strand_id
1 'polypeptide(L)'
;MTAKQVIEAGKAILGIEFGSTRIKAVLIDEDNKPIAQGSHEWENQLVDGLWTYSTEAVWYGLQDCYAELRKDVQKQYDCEIESLAAIGFSAMMHGYMAFNEKQEIMVPFRTWRNTNTGKAAAELSKLFNYNIPLRWSISHLYQCILDNEEHVSDIKYLTTLAGYVHWQVTGQFVLGVGDASGMIPVDPKTKTYDATMVKKFDDLIAPKGFSWKLLDILPKSLNAGENAGFLTPEGAKKLDVSGHLKAGIPVCPPEGDAGTGMVATNAVKQRTGNVSAGTSSFSMIVLEKELSKPYEMIDMVTTPDGSLVAMVHCNNCTSDINAWVSLFKEYQQLLGVPVDMNELYGKLFNEALKGDTDCGGLMAYNYVSGEPVTGLAEGRPMFVRSAGDKFNLANFMRAHLYGAIGVLKIGNDILLKEEKIKVDRITGHGGYFKTAGVGQRMLAAALNSPISVMETAGEGGAWGIALLAGYLINNNGKNLADYLEDVVFAGNTGVSIAPTAEDVAGFEKYIENYKRCLPIEQAAVDNK
;
A
#
# COMPACT_ATOMS: atom_id res chain seq x y z
N MET A 1 29.43 10.77 9.48
CA MET A 1 29.54 12.14 8.91
C MET A 1 28.38 12.98 9.42
N THR A 2 28.46 14.33 9.42
CA THR A 2 27.26 15.15 9.64
C THR A 2 26.35 15.08 8.41
N ALA A 3 25.04 15.37 8.55
CA ALA A 3 24.11 15.36 7.40
C ALA A 3 24.60 16.26 6.24
N LYS A 4 25.10 17.47 6.55
CA LYS A 4 25.73 18.36 5.56
C LYS A 4 26.88 17.66 4.81
N GLN A 5 27.81 17.02 5.53
CA GLN A 5 28.93 16.33 4.91
C GLN A 5 28.50 15.14 4.05
N VAL A 6 27.43 14.43 4.42
CA VAL A 6 26.85 13.33 3.64
C VAL A 6 26.30 13.86 2.32
N ILE A 7 25.57 15.00 2.35
CA ILE A 7 24.99 15.62 1.15
C ILE A 7 26.10 16.14 0.23
N GLU A 8 27.04 16.94 0.75
CA GLU A 8 28.14 17.52 -0.04
C GLU A 8 29.07 16.45 -0.63
N ALA A 9 29.20 15.30 0.01
CA ALA A 9 29.97 14.16 -0.50
C ALA A 9 29.20 13.30 -1.53
N GLY A 10 27.93 13.60 -1.82
CA GLY A 10 27.07 12.82 -2.71
C GLY A 10 26.74 11.42 -2.17
N LYS A 11 26.74 11.25 -0.85
CA LYS A 11 26.49 9.95 -0.18
C LYS A 11 25.06 9.78 0.32
N ALA A 12 24.24 10.83 0.22
CA ALA A 12 22.83 10.77 0.58
C ALA A 12 22.06 9.90 -0.45
N ILE A 13 21.00 9.26 0.01
CA ILE A 13 20.16 8.38 -0.80
C ILE A 13 18.76 8.99 -0.86
N LEU A 14 18.18 9.02 -2.05
CA LEU A 14 16.88 9.62 -2.33
C LEU A 14 15.82 8.56 -2.62
N GLY A 15 14.70 8.61 -1.90
CA GLY A 15 13.48 7.89 -2.21
C GLY A 15 12.34 8.85 -2.57
N ILE A 16 11.62 8.57 -3.63
CA ILE A 16 10.45 9.34 -4.06
C ILE A 16 9.27 8.41 -4.24
N GLU A 17 8.14 8.73 -3.60
CA GLU A 17 6.89 7.99 -3.67
C GLU A 17 5.77 8.85 -4.25
N PHE A 18 5.06 8.31 -5.24
CA PHE A 18 3.84 8.87 -5.81
C PHE A 18 2.62 8.22 -5.13
N GLY A 19 2.27 8.70 -3.95
CA GLY A 19 1.05 8.28 -3.25
C GLY A 19 -0.22 8.89 -3.87
N SER A 20 -1.39 8.39 -3.49
CA SER A 20 -2.67 8.81 -4.10
C SER A 20 -3.07 10.27 -3.83
N THR A 21 -2.55 10.90 -2.79
CA THR A 21 -2.88 12.29 -2.42
C THR A 21 -1.65 13.18 -2.29
N ARG A 22 -0.46 12.59 -2.34
CA ARG A 22 0.80 13.30 -2.14
C ARG A 22 1.94 12.58 -2.83
N ILE A 23 2.82 13.34 -3.47
CA ILE A 23 4.16 12.89 -3.84
C ILE A 23 5.07 13.27 -2.68
N LYS A 24 5.88 12.34 -2.18
CA LYS A 24 6.82 12.56 -1.07
C LYS A 24 8.22 12.16 -1.47
N ALA A 25 9.20 13.00 -1.18
CA ALA A 25 10.62 12.72 -1.30
C ALA A 25 11.26 12.68 0.08
N VAL A 26 12.10 11.68 0.32
CA VAL A 26 12.88 11.53 1.57
C VAL A 26 14.33 11.33 1.21
N LEU A 27 15.20 12.15 1.79
CA LEU A 27 16.65 12.02 1.73
C LEU A 27 17.14 11.34 3.00
N ILE A 28 17.91 10.26 2.88
CA ILE A 28 18.47 9.54 4.02
C ILE A 28 20.00 9.59 4.01
N ASP A 29 20.58 9.46 5.19
CA ASP A 29 22.03 9.37 5.39
C ASP A 29 22.56 7.92 5.31
N GLU A 30 23.86 7.74 5.60
CA GLU A 30 24.54 6.44 5.62
C GLU A 30 24.01 5.50 6.74
N ASP A 31 23.35 6.03 7.76
CA ASP A 31 22.69 5.29 8.85
C ASP A 31 21.21 5.01 8.57
N ASN A 32 20.74 5.24 7.34
CA ASN A 32 19.35 5.10 6.88
C ASN A 32 18.35 6.06 7.57
N LYS A 33 18.83 7.13 8.19
CA LYS A 33 17.99 8.12 8.90
C LYS A 33 17.53 9.21 7.93
N PRO A 34 16.24 9.59 7.95
CA PRO A 34 15.76 10.76 7.23
C PRO A 34 16.48 12.03 7.69
N ILE A 35 17.04 12.77 6.73
CA ILE A 35 17.77 14.03 6.97
C ILE A 35 17.09 15.23 6.31
N ALA A 36 16.31 15.03 5.26
CA ALA A 36 15.48 16.07 4.64
C ALA A 36 14.29 15.45 3.90
N GLN A 37 13.27 16.27 3.65
CA GLN A 37 12.08 15.83 2.94
C GLN A 37 11.50 16.92 2.07
N GLY A 38 10.73 16.50 1.05
CA GLY A 38 9.92 17.36 0.21
C GLY A 38 8.58 16.71 -0.06
N SER A 39 7.57 17.50 -0.42
CA SER A 39 6.27 16.95 -0.78
C SER A 39 5.50 17.87 -1.72
N HIS A 40 4.62 17.25 -2.51
CA HIS A 40 3.66 17.91 -3.37
C HIS A 40 2.29 17.28 -3.18
N GLU A 41 1.27 18.07 -2.88
CA GLU A 41 -0.11 17.58 -2.79
C GLU A 41 -0.76 17.57 -4.17
N TRP A 42 -1.41 16.48 -4.52
CA TRP A 42 -2.16 16.31 -5.76
C TRP A 42 -3.40 15.45 -5.56
N GLU A 43 -4.28 15.44 -6.55
CA GLU A 43 -5.55 14.70 -6.47
C GLU A 43 -5.81 13.86 -7.72
N ASN A 44 -6.38 12.69 -7.50
CA ASN A 44 -6.90 11.82 -8.54
C ASN A 44 -8.16 12.45 -9.14
N GLN A 45 -8.19 12.65 -10.44
CA GLN A 45 -9.27 13.30 -11.17
C GLN A 45 -10.18 12.27 -11.83
N LEU A 46 -11.49 12.52 -11.81
CA LEU A 46 -12.46 11.74 -12.58
C LEU A 46 -12.73 12.45 -13.91
N VAL A 47 -12.19 11.90 -14.99
CA VAL A 47 -12.34 12.42 -16.35
C VAL A 47 -13.01 11.36 -17.22
N ASP A 48 -14.15 11.69 -17.84
CA ASP A 48 -14.93 10.78 -18.69
C ASP A 48 -15.22 9.41 -18.03
N GLY A 49 -15.47 9.43 -16.72
CA GLY A 49 -15.75 8.23 -15.94
C GLY A 49 -14.53 7.41 -15.53
N LEU A 50 -13.31 7.90 -15.78
CA LEU A 50 -12.05 7.25 -15.41
C LEU A 50 -11.29 8.07 -14.38
N TRP A 51 -10.83 7.42 -13.33
CA TRP A 51 -9.92 7.99 -12.34
C TRP A 51 -8.49 8.02 -12.91
N THR A 52 -7.91 9.21 -13.01
CA THR A 52 -6.65 9.46 -13.70
C THR A 52 -5.80 10.54 -13.04
N TYR A 53 -4.54 10.59 -13.41
CA TYR A 53 -3.62 11.74 -13.31
C TYR A 53 -3.05 11.98 -14.71
N SER A 54 -2.95 13.25 -15.11
CA SER A 54 -2.27 13.55 -16.36
C SER A 54 -0.75 13.37 -16.24
N THR A 55 -0.07 13.09 -17.34
CA THR A 55 1.40 12.99 -17.37
C THR A 55 2.06 14.31 -16.99
N GLU A 56 1.44 15.45 -17.33
CA GLU A 56 1.89 16.78 -16.92
C GLU A 56 1.83 16.95 -15.40
N ALA A 57 0.76 16.48 -14.76
CA ALA A 57 0.63 16.52 -13.29
C ALA A 57 1.70 15.64 -12.62
N VAL A 58 2.02 14.46 -13.20
CA VAL A 58 3.09 13.59 -12.70
C VAL A 58 4.43 14.33 -12.69
N TRP A 59 4.81 14.95 -13.81
CA TRP A 59 6.10 15.64 -13.91
C TRP A 59 6.15 16.92 -13.11
N TYR A 60 5.10 17.71 -13.15
CA TYR A 60 5.02 18.93 -12.34
C TYR A 60 5.14 18.61 -10.84
N GLY A 61 4.38 17.62 -10.38
CA GLY A 61 4.39 17.22 -8.98
C GLY A 61 5.73 16.64 -8.53
N LEU A 62 6.41 15.85 -9.39
CA LEU A 62 7.76 15.36 -9.11
C LEU A 62 8.76 16.50 -8.96
N GLN A 63 8.75 17.44 -9.89
CA GLN A 63 9.66 18.59 -9.91
C GLN A 63 9.44 19.51 -8.71
N ASP A 64 8.19 19.79 -8.37
CA ASP A 64 7.85 20.59 -7.19
C ASP A 64 8.25 19.89 -5.89
N CYS A 65 7.95 18.59 -5.76
CA CYS A 65 8.37 17.78 -4.62
C CYS A 65 9.89 17.79 -4.42
N TYR A 66 10.66 17.64 -5.50
CA TYR A 66 12.13 17.69 -5.44
C TYR A 66 12.64 19.10 -5.13
N ALA A 67 12.00 20.16 -5.66
CA ALA A 67 12.33 21.52 -5.32
C ALA A 67 12.08 21.84 -3.84
N GLU A 68 10.98 21.34 -3.26
CA GLU A 68 10.72 21.46 -1.82
C GLU A 68 11.77 20.72 -0.98
N LEU A 69 12.20 19.51 -1.40
CA LEU A 69 13.31 18.79 -0.77
C LEU A 69 14.60 19.64 -0.78
N ARG A 70 14.93 20.26 -1.91
CA ARG A 70 16.13 21.12 -2.00
C ARG A 70 16.03 22.35 -1.08
N LYS A 71 14.83 22.96 -0.99
CA LYS A 71 14.59 24.07 -0.06
C LYS A 71 14.79 23.64 1.40
N ASP A 72 14.33 22.43 1.75
CA ASP A 72 14.51 21.89 3.09
C ASP A 72 16.00 21.63 3.40
N VAL A 73 16.75 21.07 2.45
CA VAL A 73 18.22 20.89 2.56
C VAL A 73 18.93 22.24 2.72
N GLN A 74 18.60 23.23 1.88
CA GLN A 74 19.20 24.55 1.97
C GLN A 74 18.89 25.22 3.32
N LYS A 75 17.65 25.09 3.80
CA LYS A 75 17.23 25.66 5.09
C LYS A 75 17.93 25.03 6.28
N GLN A 76 18.09 23.69 6.29
CA GLN A 76 18.63 22.95 7.43
C GLN A 76 20.16 22.93 7.44
N TYR A 77 20.80 22.85 6.27
CA TYR A 77 22.22 22.53 6.14
C TYR A 77 23.03 23.58 5.37
N ASP A 78 22.40 24.57 4.75
CA ASP A 78 23.08 25.59 3.94
C ASP A 78 24.02 24.95 2.90
N CYS A 79 23.48 24.01 2.10
CA CYS A 79 24.15 23.32 0.99
C CYS A 79 23.17 22.88 -0.09
N GLU A 80 23.69 22.45 -1.24
CA GLU A 80 22.93 21.99 -2.41
C GLU A 80 23.12 20.49 -2.65
N ILE A 81 22.11 19.84 -3.28
CA ILE A 81 22.20 18.46 -3.73
C ILE A 81 22.77 18.45 -5.15
N GLU A 82 24.03 18.12 -5.32
CA GLU A 82 24.67 17.98 -6.63
C GLU A 82 24.78 16.53 -7.11
N SER A 83 24.86 15.58 -6.18
CA SER A 83 24.94 14.15 -6.45
C SER A 83 24.34 13.35 -5.31
N LEU A 84 24.02 12.09 -5.59
CA LEU A 84 23.44 11.14 -4.64
C LEU A 84 24.15 9.78 -4.78
N ALA A 85 24.13 8.97 -3.72
CA ALA A 85 24.68 7.62 -3.76
C ALA A 85 23.76 6.66 -4.55
N ALA A 86 22.44 6.82 -4.39
CA ALA A 86 21.42 6.06 -5.13
C ALA A 86 20.07 6.78 -5.11
N ILE A 87 19.18 6.41 -6.04
CA ILE A 87 17.80 6.89 -6.12
C ILE A 87 16.85 5.72 -6.23
N GLY A 88 15.65 5.85 -5.65
CA GLY A 88 14.53 4.93 -5.84
C GLY A 88 13.23 5.67 -6.11
N PHE A 89 12.38 5.07 -6.95
CA PHE A 89 11.03 5.55 -7.26
C PHE A 89 9.99 4.52 -6.84
N SER A 90 8.98 4.96 -6.13
CA SER A 90 7.82 4.16 -5.76
C SER A 90 6.55 4.89 -6.18
N ALA A 91 5.49 4.14 -6.45
CA ALA A 91 4.18 4.72 -6.73
C ALA A 91 3.04 3.83 -6.24
N MET A 92 1.83 4.38 -6.21
CA MET A 92 0.62 3.57 -6.06
C MET A 92 0.67 2.39 -7.03
N MET A 93 0.44 1.19 -6.51
CA MET A 93 0.48 -0.05 -7.28
C MET A 93 -0.62 -0.11 -8.33
N HIS A 94 -0.46 -1.04 -9.27
CA HIS A 94 -1.45 -1.38 -10.29
C HIS A 94 -1.65 -0.26 -11.34
N GLY A 95 -2.81 -0.30 -12.00
CA GLY A 95 -3.16 0.67 -13.03
C GLY A 95 -2.69 0.26 -14.43
N TYR A 96 -2.98 1.14 -15.39
CA TYR A 96 -2.79 0.85 -16.80
C TYR A 96 -2.24 2.07 -17.52
N MET A 97 -0.98 2.00 -17.97
CA MET A 97 -0.31 3.00 -18.78
C MET A 97 0.22 2.33 -20.04
N ALA A 98 -0.45 2.52 -21.16
CA ALA A 98 -0.11 1.93 -22.45
C ALA A 98 0.53 2.97 -23.39
N PHE A 99 1.63 2.59 -24.03
CA PHE A 99 2.42 3.47 -24.88
C PHE A 99 2.67 2.82 -26.25
N ASN A 100 2.73 3.66 -27.30
CA ASN A 100 3.10 3.27 -28.65
C ASN A 100 4.64 3.16 -28.82
N GLU A 101 5.09 2.83 -30.03
CA GLU A 101 6.50 2.71 -30.39
C GLU A 101 7.30 4.02 -30.18
N LYS A 102 6.62 5.18 -30.26
CA LYS A 102 7.23 6.50 -30.02
C LYS A 102 7.27 6.87 -28.54
N GLN A 103 6.85 5.97 -27.65
CA GLN A 103 6.74 6.20 -26.20
C GLN A 103 5.70 7.27 -25.82
N GLU A 104 4.70 7.48 -26.67
CA GLU A 104 3.57 8.37 -26.41
C GLU A 104 2.46 7.58 -25.70
N ILE A 105 1.88 8.16 -24.64
CA ILE A 105 0.74 7.54 -23.95
C ILE A 105 -0.47 7.51 -24.88
N MET A 106 -1.12 6.36 -25.02
CA MET A 106 -2.16 6.15 -26.02
C MET A 106 -3.56 6.42 -25.49
N VAL A 107 -3.75 6.23 -24.19
CA VAL A 107 -5.00 6.47 -23.47
C VAL A 107 -4.71 7.07 -22.11
N PRO A 108 -5.67 7.77 -21.45
CA PRO A 108 -5.47 8.28 -20.10
C PRO A 108 -5.01 7.19 -19.14
N PHE A 109 -4.08 7.52 -18.24
CA PHE A 109 -3.66 6.62 -17.17
C PHE A 109 -4.88 6.17 -16.35
N ARG A 110 -5.14 4.86 -16.28
CA ARG A 110 -6.19 4.28 -15.43
C ARG A 110 -5.59 3.86 -14.12
N THR A 111 -5.94 4.55 -13.04
CA THR A 111 -5.41 4.29 -11.70
C THR A 111 -6.06 3.05 -11.06
N TRP A 112 -5.53 2.59 -9.93
CA TRP A 112 -6.08 1.48 -9.13
C TRP A 112 -7.55 1.68 -8.70
N ARG A 113 -8.07 2.91 -8.74
CA ARG A 113 -9.47 3.23 -8.39
C ARG A 113 -10.46 2.80 -9.47
N ASN A 114 -10.00 2.51 -10.68
CA ASN A 114 -10.87 2.04 -11.76
C ASN A 114 -11.16 0.55 -11.56
N THR A 115 -12.44 0.22 -11.43
CA THR A 115 -12.92 -1.15 -11.18
C THR A 115 -13.89 -1.64 -12.25
N ASN A 116 -13.91 -0.98 -13.42
CA ASN A 116 -14.75 -1.29 -14.56
C ASN A 116 -14.25 -2.49 -15.40
N THR A 117 -13.51 -3.41 -14.78
CA THR A 117 -12.87 -4.57 -15.41
C THR A 117 -13.46 -5.91 -14.95
N GLY A 118 -14.70 -5.90 -14.43
CA GLY A 118 -15.30 -7.07 -13.78
C GLY A 118 -15.36 -8.31 -14.65
N LYS A 119 -15.72 -8.16 -15.94
CA LYS A 119 -15.78 -9.28 -16.89
C LYS A 119 -14.38 -9.87 -17.12
N ALA A 120 -13.41 -9.02 -17.39
CA ALA A 120 -12.03 -9.44 -17.63
C ALA A 120 -11.44 -10.16 -16.42
N ALA A 121 -11.57 -9.58 -15.22
CA ALA A 121 -11.08 -10.16 -13.98
C ALA A 121 -11.69 -11.54 -13.70
N ALA A 122 -12.99 -11.71 -13.88
CA ALA A 122 -13.66 -12.99 -13.67
C ALA A 122 -13.20 -14.07 -14.66
N GLU A 123 -13.09 -13.74 -15.96
CA GLU A 123 -12.61 -14.67 -16.98
C GLU A 123 -11.14 -15.07 -16.75
N LEU A 124 -10.26 -14.10 -16.41
CA LEU A 124 -8.85 -14.36 -16.13
C LEU A 124 -8.66 -15.16 -14.84
N SER A 125 -9.40 -14.87 -13.77
CA SER A 125 -9.34 -15.63 -12.52
C SER A 125 -9.69 -17.10 -12.74
N LYS A 126 -10.72 -17.36 -13.54
CA LYS A 126 -11.10 -18.73 -13.92
C LYS A 126 -10.04 -19.39 -14.78
N LEU A 127 -9.49 -18.70 -15.79
CA LEU A 127 -8.48 -19.21 -16.71
C LEU A 127 -7.19 -19.59 -15.98
N PHE A 128 -6.74 -18.73 -15.09
CA PHE A 128 -5.49 -18.91 -14.35
C PHE A 128 -5.64 -19.82 -13.14
N ASN A 129 -6.87 -20.03 -12.64
CA ASN A 129 -7.14 -20.59 -11.32
C ASN A 129 -6.39 -19.79 -10.23
N TYR A 130 -6.51 -18.46 -10.30
CA TYR A 130 -5.81 -17.49 -9.48
C TYR A 130 -6.67 -16.25 -9.31
N ASN A 131 -6.71 -15.63 -8.14
CA ASN A 131 -7.48 -14.39 -7.98
C ASN A 131 -6.81 -13.24 -8.75
N ILE A 132 -7.52 -12.71 -9.74
CA ILE A 132 -7.10 -11.53 -10.54
C ILE A 132 -7.99 -10.36 -10.16
N PRO A 133 -7.50 -9.41 -9.33
CA PRO A 133 -8.27 -8.26 -8.90
C PRO A 133 -8.64 -7.32 -10.05
N LEU A 134 -9.76 -6.59 -9.87
CA LEU A 134 -10.28 -5.64 -10.86
C LEU A 134 -9.25 -4.57 -11.27
N ARG A 135 -8.43 -4.12 -10.31
CA ARG A 135 -7.49 -3.00 -10.46
C ARG A 135 -6.15 -3.36 -11.12
N TRP A 136 -5.87 -4.66 -11.33
CA TRP A 136 -4.61 -5.10 -11.92
C TRP A 136 -4.47 -4.72 -13.39
N SER A 137 -3.23 -4.49 -13.84
CA SER A 137 -2.93 -4.07 -15.21
C SER A 137 -3.45 -5.07 -16.25
N ILE A 138 -3.34 -6.38 -15.97
CA ILE A 138 -3.85 -7.44 -16.85
C ILE A 138 -5.38 -7.41 -16.98
N SER A 139 -6.09 -7.05 -15.90
CA SER A 139 -7.56 -6.90 -15.94
C SER A 139 -7.94 -5.74 -16.85
N HIS A 140 -7.25 -4.61 -16.78
CA HIS A 140 -7.46 -3.48 -17.67
C HIS A 140 -7.13 -3.81 -19.11
N LEU A 141 -5.97 -4.46 -19.36
CA LEU A 141 -5.58 -4.86 -20.72
C LEU A 141 -6.62 -5.79 -21.34
N TYR A 142 -7.05 -6.81 -20.60
CA TYR A 142 -8.03 -7.75 -21.14
C TYR A 142 -9.42 -7.12 -21.30
N GLN A 143 -9.82 -6.20 -20.43
CA GLN A 143 -11.06 -5.44 -20.61
C GLN A 143 -11.02 -4.58 -21.86
N CYS A 144 -9.91 -3.89 -22.15
CA CYS A 144 -9.73 -3.14 -23.40
C CYS A 144 -9.86 -4.05 -24.63
N ILE A 145 -9.32 -5.29 -24.55
CA ILE A 145 -9.46 -6.29 -25.63
C ILE A 145 -10.93 -6.71 -25.81
N LEU A 146 -11.67 -6.95 -24.72
CA LEU A 146 -13.08 -7.30 -24.75
C LEU A 146 -13.95 -6.18 -25.32
N ASP A 147 -13.63 -4.94 -25.00
CA ASP A 147 -14.33 -3.74 -25.46
C ASP A 147 -13.89 -3.30 -26.85
N ASN A 148 -12.89 -3.99 -27.46
CA ASN A 148 -12.31 -3.70 -28.77
C ASN A 148 -11.77 -2.25 -28.86
N GLU A 149 -11.12 -1.76 -27.82
CA GLU A 149 -10.48 -0.44 -27.84
C GLU A 149 -9.35 -0.41 -28.88
N GLU A 150 -9.34 0.61 -29.75
CA GLU A 150 -8.47 0.70 -30.94
C GLU A 150 -6.99 0.67 -30.61
N HIS A 151 -6.59 1.31 -29.49
CA HIS A 151 -5.17 1.42 -29.11
C HIS A 151 -4.50 0.07 -28.82
N VAL A 152 -5.27 -0.98 -28.52
CA VAL A 152 -4.74 -2.28 -28.07
C VAL A 152 -3.82 -2.93 -29.11
N SER A 153 -4.15 -2.76 -30.41
CA SER A 153 -3.36 -3.33 -31.51
C SER A 153 -1.93 -2.77 -31.58
N ASP A 154 -1.75 -1.53 -31.16
CA ASP A 154 -0.53 -0.76 -31.33
C ASP A 154 0.28 -0.58 -30.04
N ILE A 155 -0.09 -1.28 -28.96
CA ILE A 155 0.65 -1.25 -27.69
C ILE A 155 2.07 -1.80 -27.92
N LYS A 156 3.05 -1.01 -27.51
CA LYS A 156 4.45 -1.41 -27.50
C LYS A 156 5.01 -1.55 -26.08
N TYR A 157 4.49 -0.75 -25.15
CA TYR A 157 4.90 -0.76 -23.74
C TYR A 157 3.68 -0.63 -22.85
N LEU A 158 3.60 -1.49 -21.84
CA LEU A 158 2.57 -1.46 -20.81
C LEU A 158 3.26 -1.47 -19.44
N THR A 159 3.01 -0.47 -18.61
CA THR A 159 3.67 -0.36 -17.31
C THR A 159 2.78 0.33 -16.26
N THR A 160 3.29 0.45 -15.04
CA THR A 160 2.72 1.19 -13.92
C THR A 160 3.30 2.61 -13.85
N LEU A 161 2.81 3.43 -12.93
CA LEU A 161 3.33 4.78 -12.71
C LEU A 161 4.80 4.76 -12.26
N ALA A 162 5.18 3.87 -11.33
CA ALA A 162 6.57 3.74 -10.88
C ALA A 162 7.50 3.36 -12.04
N GLY A 163 7.09 2.37 -12.83
CA GLY A 163 7.82 1.95 -14.03
C GLY A 163 7.94 3.05 -15.07
N TYR A 164 6.87 3.83 -15.31
CA TYR A 164 6.88 4.97 -16.24
C TYR A 164 7.89 6.05 -15.82
N VAL A 165 7.85 6.50 -14.58
CA VAL A 165 8.78 7.54 -14.08
C VAL A 165 10.22 7.05 -14.17
N HIS A 166 10.48 5.82 -13.70
CA HIS A 166 11.81 5.20 -13.77
C HIS A 166 12.33 5.13 -15.21
N TRP A 167 11.52 4.61 -16.12
CA TRP A 167 11.88 4.50 -17.55
C TRP A 167 12.25 5.84 -18.17
N GLN A 168 11.47 6.88 -17.86
CA GLN A 168 11.70 8.22 -18.39
C GLN A 168 12.99 8.90 -17.87
N VAL A 169 13.46 8.53 -16.68
CA VAL A 169 14.68 9.12 -16.10
C VAL A 169 15.95 8.29 -16.32
N THR A 170 15.78 6.97 -16.60
CA THR A 170 16.91 6.04 -16.79
C THR A 170 17.05 5.52 -18.21
N GLY A 171 15.98 5.59 -19.01
CA GLY A 171 15.89 4.91 -20.31
C GLY A 171 15.72 3.39 -20.21
N GLN A 172 15.63 2.80 -19.01
CA GLN A 172 15.50 1.36 -18.80
C GLN A 172 14.02 0.99 -18.56
N PHE A 173 13.48 0.14 -19.43
CA PHE A 173 12.09 -0.36 -19.31
C PHE A 173 12.06 -1.59 -18.40
N VAL A 174 12.07 -1.35 -17.10
CA VAL A 174 12.14 -2.36 -16.04
C VAL A 174 11.15 -2.04 -14.93
N LEU A 175 10.82 -3.03 -14.09
CA LEU A 175 9.94 -2.89 -12.94
C LEU A 175 10.44 -3.79 -11.80
N GLY A 176 10.30 -3.36 -10.56
CA GLY A 176 10.55 -4.21 -9.41
C GLY A 176 9.53 -5.34 -9.33
N VAL A 177 9.95 -6.49 -8.83
CA VAL A 177 9.11 -7.70 -8.80
C VAL A 177 7.86 -7.51 -7.94
N GLY A 178 7.94 -6.69 -6.88
CA GLY A 178 6.80 -6.37 -6.03
C GLY A 178 5.69 -5.66 -6.83
N ASP A 179 6.03 -4.63 -7.57
CA ASP A 179 5.07 -3.90 -8.42
C ASP A 179 4.64 -4.73 -9.64
N ALA A 180 5.55 -5.49 -10.26
CA ALA A 180 5.25 -6.41 -11.35
C ALA A 180 4.20 -7.46 -10.96
N SER A 181 4.21 -7.93 -9.70
CA SER A 181 3.22 -8.88 -9.17
C SER A 181 1.80 -8.30 -9.11
N GLY A 182 1.66 -6.97 -9.12
CA GLY A 182 0.38 -6.26 -9.21
C GLY A 182 -0.04 -5.97 -10.64
N MET A 183 0.78 -6.27 -11.65
CA MET A 183 0.40 -6.21 -13.06
C MET A 183 -0.16 -7.55 -13.54
N ILE A 184 0.55 -8.63 -13.26
CA ILE A 184 0.25 -10.01 -13.63
C ILE A 184 0.90 -10.95 -12.59
N PRO A 185 0.36 -12.17 -12.34
CA PRO A 185 0.95 -13.10 -11.39
C PRO A 185 2.44 -13.38 -11.64
N VAL A 186 3.19 -13.43 -10.55
CA VAL A 186 4.61 -13.76 -10.52
C VAL A 186 4.80 -15.16 -9.96
N ASP A 187 5.68 -15.96 -10.56
CA ASP A 187 6.12 -17.23 -10.01
C ASP A 187 7.16 -16.99 -8.89
N PRO A 188 6.88 -17.36 -7.64
CA PRO A 188 7.78 -17.12 -6.52
C PRO A 188 9.11 -17.86 -6.60
N LYS A 189 9.22 -18.89 -7.46
CA LYS A 189 10.46 -19.65 -7.65
C LYS A 189 11.41 -18.95 -8.61
N THR A 190 10.88 -18.45 -9.71
CA THR A 190 11.67 -17.73 -10.73
C THR A 190 11.76 -16.23 -10.43
N LYS A 191 10.89 -15.73 -9.55
CA LYS A 191 10.77 -14.32 -9.17
C LYS A 191 10.58 -13.39 -10.38
N THR A 192 9.80 -13.87 -11.34
CA THR A 192 9.38 -13.12 -12.52
C THR A 192 7.98 -13.56 -12.93
N TYR A 193 7.41 -12.98 -13.97
CA TYR A 193 6.07 -13.30 -14.46
C TYR A 193 5.87 -14.80 -14.65
N ASP A 194 4.73 -15.33 -14.21
CA ASP A 194 4.39 -16.76 -14.33
C ASP A 194 4.24 -17.17 -15.80
N ALA A 195 5.19 -17.93 -16.30
CA ALA A 195 5.26 -18.35 -17.70
C ALA A 195 4.03 -19.16 -18.15
N THR A 196 3.40 -19.92 -17.24
CA THR A 196 2.19 -20.69 -17.53
C THR A 196 1.00 -19.78 -17.73
N MET A 197 0.85 -18.76 -16.89
CA MET A 197 -0.26 -17.80 -16.99
C MET A 197 -0.06 -16.86 -18.17
N VAL A 198 1.17 -16.41 -18.43
CA VAL A 198 1.54 -15.67 -19.65
C VAL A 198 1.12 -16.46 -20.89
N LYS A 199 1.51 -17.73 -20.98
CA LYS A 199 1.14 -18.58 -22.12
C LYS A 199 -0.38 -18.72 -22.26
N LYS A 200 -1.10 -18.96 -21.16
CA LYS A 200 -2.57 -19.05 -21.18
C LYS A 200 -3.23 -17.76 -21.69
N PHE A 201 -2.68 -16.60 -21.30
CA PHE A 201 -3.16 -15.31 -21.80
C PHE A 201 -2.89 -15.14 -23.30
N ASP A 202 -1.67 -15.43 -23.76
CA ASP A 202 -1.32 -15.36 -25.18
C ASP A 202 -2.20 -16.30 -26.01
N ASP A 203 -2.47 -17.51 -25.55
CA ASP A 203 -3.37 -18.47 -26.20
C ASP A 203 -4.83 -17.94 -26.25
N LEU A 204 -5.30 -17.26 -25.18
CA LEU A 204 -6.64 -16.65 -25.10
C LEU A 204 -6.83 -15.55 -26.15
N ILE A 205 -5.82 -14.68 -26.32
CA ILE A 205 -5.90 -13.54 -27.22
C ILE A 205 -5.44 -13.85 -28.66
N ALA A 206 -4.87 -15.01 -28.92
CA ALA A 206 -4.35 -15.42 -30.24
C ALA A 206 -5.37 -15.22 -31.39
N PRO A 207 -6.70 -15.48 -31.21
CA PRO A 207 -7.68 -15.24 -32.27
C PRO A 207 -7.85 -13.76 -32.67
N LYS A 208 -7.39 -12.81 -31.85
CA LYS A 208 -7.43 -11.39 -32.13
C LYS A 208 -6.36 -10.95 -33.14
N GLY A 209 -5.28 -11.74 -33.30
CA GLY A 209 -4.25 -11.52 -34.31
C GLY A 209 -3.32 -10.32 -34.02
N PHE A 210 -3.13 -9.95 -32.74
CA PHE A 210 -2.19 -8.90 -32.36
C PHE A 210 -0.77 -9.24 -32.77
N SER A 211 0.03 -8.21 -33.13
CA SER A 211 1.45 -8.35 -33.49
C SER A 211 2.37 -8.57 -32.32
N TRP A 212 1.87 -8.46 -31.09
CA TRP A 212 2.62 -8.59 -29.83
C TRP A 212 2.10 -9.78 -29.02
N LYS A 213 2.97 -10.31 -28.18
CA LYS A 213 2.64 -11.21 -27.07
C LYS A 213 2.81 -10.47 -25.75
N LEU A 214 2.24 -10.98 -24.69
CA LEU A 214 2.20 -10.30 -23.39
C LEU A 214 3.60 -9.86 -22.91
N LEU A 215 4.60 -10.74 -22.97
CA LEU A 215 5.96 -10.41 -22.55
C LEU A 215 6.67 -9.40 -23.45
N ASP A 216 6.22 -9.21 -24.69
CA ASP A 216 6.83 -8.23 -25.61
C ASP A 216 6.50 -6.78 -25.18
N ILE A 217 5.40 -6.59 -24.45
CA ILE A 217 4.91 -5.28 -24.02
C ILE A 217 5.14 -4.99 -22.53
N LEU A 218 5.48 -6.00 -21.72
CA LEU A 218 5.72 -5.84 -20.28
C LEU A 218 7.17 -5.44 -19.98
N PRO A 219 7.42 -4.65 -18.90
CA PRO A 219 8.76 -4.35 -18.44
C PRO A 219 9.45 -5.61 -17.92
N LYS A 220 10.77 -5.67 -18.05
CA LYS A 220 11.55 -6.73 -17.41
C LYS A 220 11.44 -6.60 -15.89
N SER A 221 11.03 -7.67 -15.22
CA SER A 221 11.01 -7.73 -13.76
C SER A 221 12.41 -7.86 -13.17
N LEU A 222 12.71 -7.09 -12.12
CA LEU A 222 13.96 -7.10 -11.37
C LEU A 222 13.68 -7.29 -9.88
N ASN A 223 14.60 -7.95 -9.18
CA ASN A 223 14.50 -8.10 -7.72
C ASN A 223 15.23 -6.95 -7.00
N ALA A 224 14.85 -6.69 -5.77
CA ALA A 224 15.59 -5.76 -4.91
C ALA A 224 17.09 -6.10 -4.88
N GLY A 225 17.93 -5.08 -4.96
CA GLY A 225 19.39 -5.22 -5.03
C GLY A 225 19.95 -5.39 -6.43
N GLU A 226 19.13 -5.61 -7.48
CA GLU A 226 19.56 -5.55 -8.85
C GLU A 226 19.67 -4.09 -9.32
N ASN A 227 20.63 -3.81 -10.20
CA ASN A 227 20.79 -2.46 -10.76
C ASN A 227 19.77 -2.25 -11.89
N ALA A 228 18.91 -1.23 -11.75
CA ALA A 228 17.89 -0.89 -12.73
C ALA A 228 18.31 0.23 -13.69
N GLY A 229 19.59 0.56 -13.76
CA GLY A 229 20.14 1.60 -14.61
C GLY A 229 20.69 2.78 -13.83
N PHE A 230 20.94 3.86 -14.55
CA PHE A 230 21.53 5.09 -14.01
C PHE A 230 20.71 6.29 -14.45
N LEU A 231 20.64 7.30 -13.59
CA LEU A 231 20.04 8.59 -13.95
C LEU A 231 20.77 9.18 -15.17
N THR A 232 20.04 9.38 -16.26
CA THR A 232 20.59 9.97 -17.49
C THR A 232 20.72 11.50 -17.36
N PRO A 233 21.49 12.18 -18.24
CA PRO A 233 21.52 13.64 -18.28
C PRO A 233 20.12 14.27 -18.48
N GLU A 234 19.29 13.67 -19.33
CA GLU A 234 17.92 14.07 -19.58
C GLU A 234 17.03 13.80 -18.36
N GLY A 235 17.22 12.66 -17.71
CA GLY A 235 16.54 12.29 -16.47
C GLY A 235 16.85 13.23 -15.32
N ALA A 236 18.12 13.62 -15.17
CA ALA A 236 18.55 14.60 -14.18
C ALA A 236 17.83 15.95 -14.37
N LYS A 237 17.74 16.43 -15.62
CA LYS A 237 17.00 17.66 -15.94
C LYS A 237 15.49 17.55 -15.74
N LYS A 238 14.92 16.35 -15.96
CA LYS A 238 13.49 16.10 -15.68
C LYS A 238 13.20 16.11 -14.19
N LEU A 239 14.11 15.60 -13.36
CA LEU A 239 13.96 15.56 -11.91
C LEU A 239 14.27 16.92 -11.28
N ASP A 240 15.41 17.50 -11.64
CA ASP A 240 15.90 18.78 -11.12
C ASP A 240 15.93 19.87 -12.20
N VAL A 241 14.88 20.68 -12.25
CA VAL A 241 14.78 21.81 -13.19
C VAL A 241 15.81 22.92 -12.93
N SER A 242 16.43 22.94 -11.75
CA SER A 242 17.50 23.90 -11.44
C SER A 242 18.84 23.53 -12.10
N GLY A 243 19.00 22.25 -12.48
CA GLY A 243 20.17 21.77 -13.18
C GLY A 243 21.41 21.50 -12.31
N HIS A 244 21.27 21.47 -10.97
CA HIS A 244 22.38 21.15 -10.07
C HIS A 244 22.67 19.65 -10.00
N LEU A 245 21.62 18.81 -10.11
CA LEU A 245 21.75 17.36 -9.96
C LEU A 245 22.51 16.75 -11.15
N LYS A 246 23.59 16.03 -10.87
CA LYS A 246 24.42 15.34 -11.86
C LYS A 246 23.82 13.99 -12.25
N ALA A 247 24.05 13.61 -13.50
CA ALA A 247 23.71 12.27 -14.01
C ALA A 247 24.69 11.18 -13.51
N GLY A 248 24.38 9.92 -13.79
CA GLY A 248 25.23 8.77 -13.46
C GLY A 248 24.96 8.14 -12.09
N ILE A 249 23.94 8.60 -11.38
CA ILE A 249 23.54 8.05 -10.10
C ILE A 249 22.82 6.71 -10.33
N PRO A 250 23.19 5.62 -9.61
CA PRO A 250 22.50 4.33 -9.73
C PRO A 250 21.05 4.42 -9.22
N VAL A 251 20.15 3.71 -9.90
CA VAL A 251 18.73 3.68 -9.55
C VAL A 251 18.31 2.23 -9.25
N CYS A 252 17.63 2.01 -8.13
CA CYS A 252 17.11 0.71 -7.79
C CYS A 252 15.84 0.38 -8.61
N PRO A 253 15.40 -0.90 -8.67
CA PRO A 253 14.15 -1.27 -9.31
C PRO A 253 12.98 -0.45 -8.75
N PRO A 254 12.15 0.16 -9.62
CA PRO A 254 10.99 0.92 -9.17
C PRO A 254 9.92 -0.01 -8.60
N GLU A 255 9.29 0.36 -7.49
CA GLU A 255 8.39 -0.50 -6.74
C GLU A 255 7.02 0.14 -6.47
N GLY A 256 6.05 -0.70 -6.15
CA GLY A 256 4.76 -0.27 -5.64
C GLY A 256 4.79 0.16 -4.18
N ASP A 257 3.85 1.04 -3.81
CA ASP A 257 3.70 1.58 -2.45
C ASP A 257 3.48 0.50 -1.38
N ALA A 258 2.79 -0.60 -1.73
CA ALA A 258 2.59 -1.72 -0.82
C ALA A 258 3.92 -2.41 -0.47
N GLY A 259 4.76 -2.71 -1.47
CA GLY A 259 6.08 -3.33 -1.27
C GLY A 259 7.02 -2.43 -0.47
N THR A 260 7.08 -1.14 -0.80
CA THR A 260 7.91 -0.17 -0.06
C THR A 260 7.39 0.07 1.36
N GLY A 261 6.09 0.01 1.57
CA GLY A 261 5.47 0.02 2.90
C GLY A 261 5.89 -1.19 3.76
N MET A 262 6.02 -2.38 3.15
CA MET A 262 6.56 -3.56 3.85
C MET A 262 8.04 -3.37 4.24
N VAL A 263 8.83 -2.77 3.36
CA VAL A 263 10.24 -2.44 3.65
C VAL A 263 10.33 -1.44 4.81
N ALA A 264 9.55 -0.36 4.76
CA ALA A 264 9.51 0.67 5.80
C ALA A 264 9.04 0.16 7.18
N THR A 265 8.39 -0.99 7.23
CA THR A 265 7.87 -1.62 8.45
C THR A 265 8.61 -2.89 8.85
N ASN A 266 9.73 -3.21 8.19
CA ASN A 266 10.51 -4.45 8.41
C ASN A 266 9.63 -5.70 8.32
N ALA A 267 8.77 -5.77 7.31
CA ALA A 267 7.77 -6.82 7.14
C ALA A 267 7.96 -7.62 5.84
N VAL A 268 9.21 -7.86 5.43
CA VAL A 268 9.53 -8.62 4.20
C VAL A 268 9.97 -10.06 4.46
N LYS A 269 10.29 -10.39 5.72
CA LYS A 269 10.69 -11.75 6.12
C LYS A 269 9.48 -12.66 6.17
N GLN A 270 9.65 -13.93 5.80
CA GLN A 270 8.60 -14.93 5.97
C GLN A 270 8.07 -14.94 7.40
N ARG A 271 6.77 -15.15 7.55
CA ARG A 271 6.02 -15.14 8.82
C ARG A 271 5.97 -13.76 9.50
N THR A 272 6.32 -12.69 8.78
CA THR A 272 6.05 -11.32 9.23
C THR A 272 5.00 -10.69 8.32
N GLY A 273 4.45 -9.58 8.77
CA GLY A 273 3.52 -8.81 7.97
C GLY A 273 3.37 -7.39 8.48
N ASN A 274 2.65 -6.58 7.73
CA ASN A 274 2.21 -5.27 8.17
C ASN A 274 0.71 -5.08 8.04
N VAL A 275 0.17 -4.13 8.79
CA VAL A 275 -1.20 -3.66 8.68
C VAL A 275 -1.17 -2.15 8.56
N SER A 276 -1.66 -1.65 7.45
CA SER A 276 -1.99 -0.24 7.29
C SER A 276 -3.45 -0.02 7.68
N ALA A 277 -3.73 0.90 8.59
CA ALA A 277 -5.08 1.22 9.05
C ALA A 277 -5.28 2.74 9.11
N GLY A 278 -5.92 3.24 8.07
CA GLY A 278 -6.29 4.63 7.88
C GLY A 278 -7.76 4.75 7.45
N THR A 279 -8.07 5.48 6.40
CA THR A 279 -9.41 5.54 5.79
C THR A 279 -9.90 4.16 5.38
N SER A 280 -9.05 3.39 4.70
CA SER A 280 -9.15 1.96 4.43
C SER A 280 -8.15 1.18 5.29
N SER A 281 -8.21 -0.14 5.24
CA SER A 281 -7.19 -0.97 5.87
C SER A 281 -6.76 -2.11 4.96
N PHE A 282 -5.51 -2.52 5.10
CA PHE A 282 -5.03 -3.75 4.48
C PHE A 282 -3.97 -4.42 5.35
N SER A 283 -3.91 -5.73 5.27
CA SER A 283 -2.83 -6.54 5.83
C SER A 283 -2.05 -7.20 4.71
N MET A 284 -0.75 -7.29 4.88
CA MET A 284 0.15 -8.01 3.99
C MET A 284 0.98 -8.97 4.82
N ILE A 285 0.87 -10.26 4.55
CA ILE A 285 1.56 -11.33 5.29
C ILE A 285 2.46 -12.10 4.34
N VAL A 286 3.75 -12.18 4.67
CA VAL A 286 4.74 -12.94 3.90
C VAL A 286 4.60 -14.42 4.20
N LEU A 287 4.29 -15.20 3.18
CA LEU A 287 3.97 -16.61 3.28
C LEU A 287 5.21 -17.50 3.18
N GLU A 288 5.17 -18.65 3.87
CA GLU A 288 6.17 -19.72 3.72
C GLU A 288 5.80 -20.71 2.59
N LYS A 289 4.55 -20.70 2.15
CA LYS A 289 3.99 -21.61 1.13
C LYS A 289 2.86 -20.94 0.36
N GLU A 290 2.58 -21.45 -0.81
CA GLU A 290 1.38 -21.07 -1.57
C GLU A 290 0.09 -21.43 -0.81
N LEU A 291 -1.00 -20.70 -1.06
CA LEU A 291 -2.32 -21.04 -0.54
C LEU A 291 -2.86 -22.30 -1.23
N SER A 292 -3.70 -23.05 -0.53
CA SER A 292 -4.25 -24.32 -1.04
C SER A 292 -5.17 -24.15 -2.26
N LYS A 293 -5.76 -22.96 -2.42
CA LYS A 293 -6.66 -22.56 -3.51
C LYS A 293 -6.67 -21.04 -3.65
N PRO A 294 -7.15 -20.48 -4.77
CA PRO A 294 -7.43 -19.06 -4.86
C PRO A 294 -8.62 -18.66 -3.97
N TYR A 295 -8.53 -17.49 -3.36
CA TYR A 295 -9.59 -16.85 -2.59
C TYR A 295 -9.85 -15.47 -3.17
N GLU A 296 -11.11 -15.14 -3.49
CA GLU A 296 -11.49 -13.84 -4.07
C GLU A 296 -11.18 -12.66 -3.15
N MET A 297 -11.11 -12.90 -1.83
CA MET A 297 -10.82 -11.88 -0.82
C MET A 297 -9.33 -11.69 -0.53
N ILE A 298 -8.45 -12.46 -1.19
CA ILE A 298 -7.01 -12.41 -0.96
C ILE A 298 -6.30 -12.15 -2.28
N ASP A 299 -5.58 -11.04 -2.34
CA ASP A 299 -4.71 -10.73 -3.46
C ASP A 299 -3.32 -11.30 -3.17
N MET A 300 -2.80 -12.03 -4.14
CA MET A 300 -1.46 -12.60 -4.04
C MET A 300 -0.47 -11.72 -4.79
N VAL A 301 0.41 -11.06 -4.05
CA VAL A 301 1.49 -10.22 -4.57
C VAL A 301 2.84 -10.71 -4.05
N THR A 302 3.91 -9.97 -4.26
CA THR A 302 5.23 -10.32 -3.71
C THR A 302 5.85 -9.14 -2.97
N THR A 303 6.82 -9.44 -2.10
CA THR A 303 7.76 -8.46 -1.58
C THR A 303 8.71 -7.98 -2.69
N PRO A 304 9.47 -6.89 -2.51
CA PRO A 304 10.47 -6.45 -3.48
C PRO A 304 11.58 -7.46 -3.78
N ASP A 305 11.76 -8.50 -2.97
CA ASP A 305 12.69 -9.61 -3.21
C ASP A 305 12.01 -10.87 -3.77
N GLY A 306 10.72 -10.78 -4.13
CA GLY A 306 9.94 -11.85 -4.76
C GLY A 306 9.39 -12.91 -3.81
N SER A 307 9.38 -12.68 -2.50
CA SER A 307 8.72 -13.56 -1.54
C SER A 307 7.20 -13.39 -1.62
N LEU A 308 6.46 -14.50 -1.53
CA LEU A 308 5.02 -14.51 -1.70
C LEU A 308 4.31 -13.79 -0.55
N VAL A 309 3.34 -12.95 -0.88
CA VAL A 309 2.56 -12.15 0.06
C VAL A 309 1.07 -12.35 -0.17
N ALA A 310 0.33 -12.64 0.90
CA ALA A 310 -1.12 -12.58 0.89
C ALA A 310 -1.58 -11.21 1.42
N MET A 311 -2.36 -10.50 0.61
CA MET A 311 -2.94 -9.21 0.97
C MET A 311 -4.45 -9.33 1.14
N VAL A 312 -4.96 -8.88 2.30
CA VAL A 312 -6.38 -8.65 2.54
C VAL A 312 -6.61 -7.15 2.52
N HIS A 313 -7.45 -6.66 1.62
CA HIS A 313 -7.77 -5.24 1.49
C HIS A 313 -9.24 -4.98 1.86
N CYS A 314 -9.46 -3.98 2.72
CA CYS A 314 -10.78 -3.53 3.17
C CYS A 314 -10.94 -2.05 2.83
N ASN A 315 -12.08 -1.70 2.21
CA ASN A 315 -12.35 -0.33 1.79
C ASN A 315 -12.64 0.61 2.98
N ASN A 316 -13.08 0.05 4.10
CA ASN A 316 -13.57 0.80 5.25
C ASN A 316 -12.74 0.53 6.50
N CYS A 317 -12.31 1.60 7.21
CA CYS A 317 -11.61 1.49 8.49
C CYS A 317 -11.99 2.67 9.41
N THR A 318 -11.20 3.76 9.46
CA THR A 318 -11.39 4.82 10.47
C THR A 318 -12.37 5.93 10.09
N SER A 319 -12.90 5.94 8.86
CA SER A 319 -13.74 7.05 8.38
C SER A 319 -15.00 7.26 9.24
N ASP A 320 -15.68 6.19 9.63
CA ASP A 320 -16.85 6.26 10.49
C ASP A 320 -16.50 6.69 11.92
N ILE A 321 -15.35 6.24 12.47
CA ILE A 321 -14.85 6.72 13.76
C ILE A 321 -14.64 8.25 13.72
N ASN A 322 -14.09 8.77 12.63
CA ASN A 322 -13.86 10.21 12.48
C ASN A 322 -15.18 11.00 12.53
N ALA A 323 -16.24 10.48 11.93
CA ALA A 323 -17.57 11.09 11.99
C ALA A 323 -18.10 11.15 13.44
N TRP A 324 -17.99 10.05 14.20
CA TRP A 324 -18.39 10.01 15.60
C TRP A 324 -17.55 10.94 16.49
N VAL A 325 -16.22 10.98 16.29
CA VAL A 325 -15.35 11.89 17.05
C VAL A 325 -15.69 13.35 16.72
N SER A 326 -16.05 13.66 15.46
CA SER A 326 -16.53 14.99 15.09
C SER A 326 -17.82 15.38 15.83
N LEU A 327 -18.73 14.42 16.03
CA LEU A 327 -19.94 14.67 16.84
C LEU A 327 -19.61 14.99 18.31
N PHE A 328 -18.64 14.28 18.91
CA PHE A 328 -18.16 14.61 20.26
C PHE A 328 -17.47 15.97 20.32
N LYS A 329 -16.74 16.37 19.28
CA LYS A 329 -16.18 17.72 19.14
C LYS A 329 -17.29 18.78 19.16
N GLU A 330 -18.33 18.60 18.36
CA GLU A 330 -19.46 19.54 18.30
C GLU A 330 -20.15 19.67 19.67
N TYR A 331 -20.32 18.54 20.39
CA TYR A 331 -20.87 18.57 21.75
C TYR A 331 -19.98 19.35 22.72
N GLN A 332 -18.67 19.20 22.70
CA GLN A 332 -17.75 20.01 23.52
C GLN A 332 -17.82 21.49 23.18
N GLN A 333 -17.88 21.81 21.88
CA GLN A 333 -18.03 23.20 21.42
C GLN A 333 -19.35 23.82 21.89
N LEU A 334 -20.45 23.05 21.88
CA LEU A 334 -21.74 23.50 22.43
C LEU A 334 -21.65 23.85 23.92
N LEU A 335 -20.81 23.13 24.68
CA LEU A 335 -20.55 23.41 26.10
C LEU A 335 -19.53 24.55 26.31
N GLY A 336 -19.02 25.18 25.27
CA GLY A 336 -18.00 26.24 25.35
C GLY A 336 -16.61 25.73 25.76
N VAL A 337 -16.33 24.43 25.64
CA VAL A 337 -15.04 23.84 25.98
C VAL A 337 -14.11 23.86 24.76
N PRO A 338 -12.89 24.42 24.85
CA PRO A 338 -11.90 24.34 23.78
C PRO A 338 -11.60 22.89 23.42
N VAL A 339 -11.42 22.61 22.12
CA VAL A 339 -11.19 21.25 21.64
C VAL A 339 -9.83 21.16 20.95
N ASP A 340 -8.94 20.36 21.52
CA ASP A 340 -7.77 19.80 20.82
C ASP A 340 -8.15 18.42 20.28
N MET A 341 -8.03 18.23 18.96
CA MET A 341 -8.44 16.98 18.33
C MET A 341 -7.57 15.78 18.74
N ASN A 342 -6.26 15.98 18.93
CA ASN A 342 -5.37 14.91 19.34
C ASN A 342 -5.71 14.46 20.78
N GLU A 343 -5.98 15.41 21.66
CA GLU A 343 -6.41 15.13 23.03
C GLU A 343 -7.77 14.40 23.04
N LEU A 344 -8.72 14.84 22.21
CA LEU A 344 -10.04 14.21 22.12
C LEU A 344 -9.93 12.75 21.63
N TYR A 345 -9.21 12.50 20.53
CA TYR A 345 -8.94 11.13 20.08
C TYR A 345 -8.26 10.30 21.17
N GLY A 346 -7.23 10.85 21.80
CA GLY A 346 -6.52 10.16 22.88
C GLY A 346 -7.43 9.77 24.03
N LYS A 347 -8.31 10.65 24.50
CA LYS A 347 -9.26 10.39 25.59
C LYS A 347 -10.29 9.33 25.20
N LEU A 348 -10.93 9.46 24.03
CA LEU A 348 -11.95 8.53 23.56
C LEU A 348 -11.39 7.12 23.31
N PHE A 349 -10.21 7.03 22.68
CA PHE A 349 -9.58 5.76 22.39
C PHE A 349 -9.11 5.05 23.68
N ASN A 350 -8.52 5.79 24.63
CA ASN A 350 -8.16 5.20 25.93
C ASN A 350 -9.39 4.80 26.76
N GLU A 351 -10.54 5.50 26.62
CA GLU A 351 -11.77 5.10 27.27
C GLU A 351 -12.26 3.74 26.77
N ALA A 352 -12.08 3.43 25.49
CA ALA A 352 -12.42 2.12 24.92
C ALA A 352 -11.71 0.94 25.62
N LEU A 353 -10.53 1.16 26.20
CA LEU A 353 -9.80 0.11 26.95
C LEU A 353 -10.52 -0.33 28.23
N LYS A 354 -11.43 0.48 28.77
CA LYS A 354 -12.23 0.18 29.96
C LYS A 354 -13.51 -0.57 29.62
N GLY A 355 -13.86 -0.70 28.35
CA GLY A 355 -15.06 -1.42 27.90
C GLY A 355 -14.93 -2.93 28.10
N ASP A 356 -16.07 -3.62 28.13
CA ASP A 356 -16.12 -5.08 28.12
C ASP A 356 -15.42 -5.61 26.87
N THR A 357 -14.73 -6.74 26.97
CA THR A 357 -13.92 -7.28 25.87
C THR A 357 -14.75 -7.71 24.64
N ASP A 358 -16.05 -7.93 24.81
CA ASP A 358 -17.03 -8.18 23.75
C ASP A 358 -17.89 -6.95 23.40
N CYS A 359 -17.45 -5.75 23.80
CA CYS A 359 -18.17 -4.47 23.63
C CYS A 359 -19.53 -4.41 24.35
N GLY A 360 -19.80 -5.29 25.33
CA GLY A 360 -21.04 -5.35 26.04
C GLY A 360 -22.28 -5.65 25.18
N GLY A 361 -22.08 -6.31 24.04
CA GLY A 361 -23.13 -6.64 23.05
C GLY A 361 -23.32 -5.62 21.94
N LEU A 362 -22.68 -4.44 22.02
CA LEU A 362 -22.79 -3.39 21.02
C LEU A 362 -22.06 -3.78 19.73
N MET A 363 -22.58 -3.36 18.57
CA MET A 363 -21.98 -3.57 17.27
C MET A 363 -21.92 -2.28 16.46
N ALA A 364 -20.83 -2.08 15.71
CA ALA A 364 -20.67 -0.98 14.78
C ALA A 364 -20.28 -1.53 13.40
N TYR A 365 -21.03 -1.16 12.38
CA TYR A 365 -20.73 -1.38 10.98
C TYR A 365 -20.23 -0.07 10.37
N ASN A 366 -18.99 -0.04 9.97
CA ASN A 366 -18.30 1.17 9.51
C ASN A 366 -18.32 1.33 7.97
N TYR A 367 -19.29 0.73 7.29
CA TYR A 367 -19.36 0.71 5.83
C TYR A 367 -19.78 2.07 5.26
N VAL A 368 -18.85 2.96 5.01
CA VAL A 368 -19.08 4.22 4.27
C VAL A 368 -19.10 3.99 2.76
N SER A 369 -18.62 2.83 2.31
CA SER A 369 -18.62 2.36 0.92
C SER A 369 -18.81 0.84 0.88
N GLY A 370 -18.93 0.28 -0.32
CA GLY A 370 -18.98 -1.17 -0.52
C GLY A 370 -17.74 -1.88 0.05
N GLU A 371 -17.90 -3.17 0.38
CA GLU A 371 -16.87 -3.96 1.05
C GLU A 371 -16.75 -5.36 0.43
N PRO A 372 -15.76 -5.58 -0.45
CA PRO A 372 -15.61 -6.85 -1.18
C PRO A 372 -15.45 -8.07 -0.27
N VAL A 373 -14.73 -7.93 0.85
CA VAL A 373 -14.49 -9.04 1.80
C VAL A 373 -15.79 -9.62 2.36
N THR A 374 -16.83 -8.79 2.49
CA THR A 374 -18.16 -9.22 2.96
C THR A 374 -19.22 -9.25 1.86
N GLY A 375 -18.81 -9.06 0.60
CA GLY A 375 -19.69 -9.17 -0.58
C GLY A 375 -20.70 -8.03 -0.74
N LEU A 376 -20.50 -6.89 -0.08
CA LEU A 376 -21.40 -5.73 -0.13
C LEU A 376 -20.95 -4.76 -1.21
N ALA A 377 -21.82 -4.49 -2.19
CA ALA A 377 -21.53 -3.56 -3.30
C ALA A 377 -21.54 -2.10 -2.85
N GLU A 378 -22.34 -1.75 -1.85
CA GLU A 378 -22.45 -0.43 -1.25
C GLU A 378 -22.41 -0.56 0.27
N GLY A 379 -22.27 0.56 0.99
CA GLY A 379 -22.25 0.59 2.44
C GLY A 379 -23.25 1.58 3.04
N ARG A 380 -23.56 1.36 4.33
CA ARG A 380 -24.39 2.24 5.13
C ARG A 380 -23.97 2.17 6.61
N PRO A 381 -23.14 3.12 7.11
CA PRO A 381 -22.65 3.06 8.48
C PRO A 381 -23.79 2.94 9.50
N MET A 382 -23.68 1.97 10.40
CA MET A 382 -24.71 1.71 11.40
C MET A 382 -24.12 1.38 12.77
N PHE A 383 -24.83 1.83 13.82
CA PHE A 383 -24.60 1.39 15.18
C PHE A 383 -25.83 0.59 15.65
N VAL A 384 -25.59 -0.64 16.11
CA VAL A 384 -26.66 -1.59 16.47
C VAL A 384 -26.53 -1.99 17.94
N ARG A 385 -27.63 -1.98 18.64
CA ARG A 385 -27.74 -2.46 20.04
C ARG A 385 -29.09 -3.06 20.34
N SER A 386 -29.12 -3.97 21.30
CA SER A 386 -30.34 -4.50 21.91
C SER A 386 -30.63 -3.78 23.23
N ALA A 387 -31.86 -3.91 23.74
CA ALA A 387 -32.27 -3.25 24.98
C ALA A 387 -31.46 -3.70 26.22
N GLY A 388 -30.95 -4.93 26.20
CA GLY A 388 -30.16 -5.51 27.30
C GLY A 388 -28.66 -5.27 27.22
N ASP A 389 -28.16 -4.64 26.14
CA ASP A 389 -26.73 -4.41 25.94
C ASP A 389 -26.20 -3.31 26.87
N LYS A 390 -24.93 -3.40 27.25
CA LYS A 390 -24.30 -2.44 28.15
C LYS A 390 -23.87 -1.17 27.38
N PHE A 391 -24.81 -0.27 27.19
CA PHE A 391 -24.59 0.98 26.47
C PHE A 391 -23.95 2.04 27.37
N ASN A 392 -22.62 2.22 27.18
CA ASN A 392 -21.83 3.27 27.82
C ASN A 392 -20.70 3.71 26.85
N LEU A 393 -20.03 4.82 27.17
CA LEU A 393 -19.01 5.40 26.30
C LEU A 393 -17.85 4.44 26.02
N ALA A 394 -17.41 3.69 27.02
CA ALA A 394 -16.29 2.76 26.87
C ALA A 394 -16.62 1.63 25.88
N ASN A 395 -17.78 0.98 26.05
CA ASN A 395 -18.25 -0.06 25.12
C ASN A 395 -18.57 0.50 23.73
N PHE A 396 -19.15 1.69 23.65
CA PHE A 396 -19.42 2.37 22.39
C PHE A 396 -18.13 2.60 21.59
N MET A 397 -17.12 3.20 22.19
CA MET A 397 -15.85 3.45 21.53
C MET A 397 -15.11 2.16 21.16
N ARG A 398 -15.18 1.14 22.04
CA ARG A 398 -14.58 -0.17 21.74
C ARG A 398 -15.28 -0.84 20.55
N ALA A 399 -16.60 -0.77 20.44
CA ALA A 399 -17.36 -1.32 19.32
C ALA A 399 -16.97 -0.66 17.99
N HIS A 400 -16.77 0.66 17.96
CA HIS A 400 -16.30 1.36 16.76
C HIS A 400 -14.86 1.02 16.41
N LEU A 401 -13.95 0.87 17.39
CA LEU A 401 -12.60 0.40 17.14
C LEU A 401 -12.57 -1.04 16.61
N TYR A 402 -13.42 -1.92 17.13
CA TYR A 402 -13.56 -3.30 16.65
C TYR A 402 -14.20 -3.34 15.26
N GLY A 403 -15.23 -2.52 14.99
CA GLY A 403 -15.86 -2.40 13.67
C GLY A 403 -14.86 -1.99 12.60
N ALA A 404 -13.97 -1.06 12.91
CA ALA A 404 -12.95 -0.57 11.99
C ALA A 404 -12.00 -1.66 11.45
N ILE A 405 -11.77 -2.73 12.24
CA ILE A 405 -10.87 -3.84 11.87
C ILE A 405 -11.60 -5.19 11.75
N GLY A 406 -12.91 -5.20 11.92
CA GLY A 406 -13.72 -6.42 11.89
C GLY A 406 -13.65 -7.15 10.56
N VAL A 407 -13.75 -6.41 9.46
CA VAL A 407 -13.64 -6.96 8.10
C VAL A 407 -12.23 -7.47 7.82
N LEU A 408 -11.21 -6.73 8.24
CA LEU A 408 -9.81 -7.17 8.13
C LEU A 408 -9.59 -8.50 8.87
N LYS A 409 -10.20 -8.67 10.04
CA LYS A 409 -10.20 -9.93 10.79
C LYS A 409 -10.85 -11.07 9.99
N ILE A 410 -12.01 -10.81 9.35
CA ILE A 410 -12.73 -11.82 8.55
C ILE A 410 -11.83 -12.33 7.41
N GLY A 411 -11.19 -11.44 6.67
CA GLY A 411 -10.26 -11.83 5.61
C GLY A 411 -9.03 -12.57 6.13
N ASN A 412 -8.42 -12.09 7.23
CA ASN A 412 -7.25 -12.77 7.82
C ASN A 412 -7.58 -14.12 8.47
N ASP A 413 -8.82 -14.38 8.88
CA ASP A 413 -9.21 -15.71 9.38
C ASP A 413 -9.02 -16.80 8.33
N ILE A 414 -9.14 -16.47 7.03
CA ILE A 414 -8.81 -17.40 5.95
C ILE A 414 -7.35 -17.82 6.06
N LEU A 415 -6.43 -16.87 6.20
CA LEU A 415 -5.00 -17.16 6.31
C LEU A 415 -4.66 -17.91 7.60
N LEU A 416 -5.15 -17.41 8.73
CA LEU A 416 -4.75 -17.88 10.06
C LEU A 416 -5.46 -19.17 10.48
N LYS A 417 -6.77 -19.34 10.15
CA LYS A 417 -7.59 -20.47 10.59
C LYS A 417 -7.75 -21.56 9.52
N GLU A 418 -8.03 -21.18 8.24
CA GLU A 418 -8.21 -22.15 7.17
C GLU A 418 -6.87 -22.65 6.64
N GLU A 419 -6.00 -21.74 6.18
CA GLU A 419 -4.68 -22.02 5.61
C GLU A 419 -3.61 -22.33 6.67
N LYS A 420 -3.90 -22.01 7.95
CA LYS A 420 -3.00 -22.22 9.11
C LYS A 420 -1.62 -21.59 8.91
N ILE A 421 -1.62 -20.41 8.30
CA ILE A 421 -0.39 -19.61 8.13
C ILE A 421 0.08 -19.16 9.51
N LYS A 422 1.37 -19.32 9.77
CA LYS A 422 2.01 -18.84 11.00
C LYS A 422 2.52 -17.43 10.80
N VAL A 423 2.29 -16.59 11.80
CA VAL A 423 2.76 -15.21 11.82
C VAL A 423 3.47 -14.96 13.15
N ASP A 424 4.72 -14.51 13.07
CA ASP A 424 5.55 -14.24 14.25
C ASP A 424 5.46 -12.78 14.69
N ARG A 425 5.31 -11.85 13.71
CA ARG A 425 5.25 -10.40 13.97
C ARG A 425 4.41 -9.70 12.91
N ILE A 426 3.57 -8.76 13.36
CA ILE A 426 2.85 -7.83 12.51
C ILE A 426 3.20 -6.41 12.94
N THR A 427 3.57 -5.54 11.98
CA THR A 427 3.82 -4.13 12.24
C THR A 427 2.62 -3.31 11.80
N GLY A 428 2.00 -2.57 12.75
CA GLY A 428 0.89 -1.67 12.49
C GLY A 428 1.35 -0.26 12.18
N HIS A 429 0.69 0.40 11.23
CA HIS A 429 0.88 1.82 10.94
C HIS A 429 -0.42 2.48 10.46
N GLY A 430 -0.43 3.83 10.40
CA GLY A 430 -1.60 4.62 10.02
C GLY A 430 -2.35 5.22 11.20
N GLY A 431 -3.44 5.93 10.88
CA GLY A 431 -4.19 6.75 11.86
C GLY A 431 -4.75 5.98 13.04
N TYR A 432 -5.13 4.72 12.83
CA TYR A 432 -5.66 3.82 13.85
C TYR A 432 -4.69 3.57 15.01
N PHE A 433 -3.39 3.66 14.76
CA PHE A 433 -2.33 3.41 15.75
C PHE A 433 -1.77 4.68 16.39
N LYS A 434 -2.27 5.87 16.06
CA LYS A 434 -1.73 7.14 16.60
C LYS A 434 -1.88 7.25 18.13
N THR A 435 -2.97 6.71 18.72
CA THR A 435 -3.10 6.61 20.17
C THR A 435 -2.31 5.40 20.66
N ALA A 436 -1.21 5.66 21.37
CA ALA A 436 -0.27 4.64 21.81
C ALA A 436 -0.97 3.48 22.53
N GLY A 437 -0.70 2.27 22.12
CA GLY A 437 -1.16 1.03 22.74
C GLY A 437 -2.60 0.64 22.42
N VAL A 438 -3.50 1.55 22.06
CA VAL A 438 -4.92 1.24 21.88
C VAL A 438 -5.16 0.42 20.62
N GLY A 439 -4.86 0.97 19.45
CA GLY A 439 -5.03 0.25 18.18
C GLY A 439 -4.27 -1.07 18.15
N GLN A 440 -3.05 -1.08 18.74
CA GLN A 440 -2.24 -2.29 18.87
C GLN A 440 -2.97 -3.39 19.65
N ARG A 441 -3.53 -3.06 20.83
CA ARG A 441 -4.26 -4.03 21.67
C ARG A 441 -5.50 -4.58 20.95
N MET A 442 -6.25 -3.71 20.26
CA MET A 442 -7.44 -4.11 19.51
C MET A 442 -7.08 -5.06 18.36
N LEU A 443 -6.05 -4.72 17.58
CA LEU A 443 -5.61 -5.55 16.46
C LEU A 443 -4.94 -6.85 16.94
N ALA A 444 -4.19 -6.80 18.04
CA ALA A 444 -3.60 -8.01 18.64
C ALA A 444 -4.69 -9.01 19.07
N ALA A 445 -5.78 -8.52 19.67
CA ALA A 445 -6.95 -9.34 19.99
C ALA A 445 -7.59 -9.93 18.73
N ALA A 446 -7.77 -9.12 17.68
CA ALA A 446 -8.39 -9.54 16.43
C ALA A 446 -7.60 -10.64 15.72
N LEU A 447 -6.29 -10.49 15.60
CA LEU A 447 -5.42 -11.41 14.84
C LEU A 447 -4.77 -12.50 15.70
N ASN A 448 -4.97 -12.47 17.01
CA ASN A 448 -4.29 -13.34 17.97
C ASN A 448 -2.78 -13.40 17.74
N SER A 449 -2.18 -12.26 17.50
CA SER A 449 -0.75 -12.11 17.16
C SER A 449 -0.17 -10.84 17.79
N PRO A 450 1.12 -10.80 18.16
CA PRO A 450 1.76 -9.58 18.63
C PRO A 450 1.75 -8.49 17.56
N ILE A 451 1.39 -7.27 17.94
CA ILE A 451 1.39 -6.10 17.06
C ILE A 451 2.44 -5.11 17.53
N SER A 452 3.37 -4.79 16.63
CA SER A 452 4.41 -3.78 16.84
C SER A 452 4.05 -2.47 16.13
N VAL A 453 4.43 -1.34 16.70
CA VAL A 453 4.40 -0.03 16.05
C VAL A 453 5.78 0.59 16.16
N MET A 454 6.32 1.06 15.03
CA MET A 454 7.65 1.68 14.95
C MET A 454 7.53 3.20 14.94
N GLU A 455 8.52 3.90 15.52
CA GLU A 455 8.60 5.36 15.46
C GLU A 455 8.70 5.89 14.02
N THR A 456 9.39 5.13 13.16
CA THR A 456 9.57 5.45 11.73
C THR A 456 8.35 5.13 10.86
N ALA A 457 7.27 4.58 11.42
CA ALA A 457 6.07 4.20 10.67
C ALA A 457 5.39 5.38 9.94
N GLY A 458 5.70 6.62 10.31
CA GLY A 458 5.22 7.84 9.64
C GLY A 458 5.99 8.24 8.38
N GLU A 459 7.16 7.65 8.12
CA GLU A 459 7.98 8.01 6.95
C GLU A 459 7.46 7.39 5.64
N GLY A 460 6.75 6.26 5.71
CA GLY A 460 6.02 5.67 4.60
C GLY A 460 6.89 5.09 3.50
N GLY A 461 6.28 4.90 2.32
CA GLY A 461 6.92 4.25 1.18
C GLY A 461 8.07 5.04 0.57
N ALA A 462 8.11 6.37 0.70
CA ALA A 462 9.25 7.16 0.25
C ALA A 462 10.54 6.79 0.99
N TRP A 463 10.46 6.58 2.30
CA TRP A 463 11.58 6.04 3.06
C TRP A 463 11.86 4.57 2.69
N GLY A 464 10.83 3.76 2.52
CA GLY A 464 10.97 2.37 2.08
C GLY A 464 11.71 2.21 0.76
N ILE A 465 11.43 3.06 -0.24
CA ILE A 465 12.17 3.01 -1.51
C ILE A 465 13.58 3.59 -1.38
N ALA A 466 13.82 4.56 -0.48
CA ALA A 466 15.17 5.01 -0.16
C ALA A 466 16.00 3.87 0.47
N LEU A 467 15.39 3.05 1.34
CA LEU A 467 16.03 1.86 1.91
C LEU A 467 16.37 0.81 0.84
N LEU A 468 15.50 0.60 -0.16
CA LEU A 468 15.78 -0.27 -1.30
C LEU A 468 16.91 0.27 -2.17
N ALA A 469 16.99 1.59 -2.37
CA ALA A 469 18.11 2.23 -3.04
C ALA A 469 19.42 2.09 -2.23
N GLY A 470 19.33 2.19 -0.90
CA GLY A 470 20.44 1.88 0.01
C GLY A 470 20.87 0.41 -0.06
N TYR A 471 19.92 -0.50 -0.11
CA TYR A 471 20.18 -1.94 -0.27
C TYR A 471 20.90 -2.25 -1.58
N LEU A 472 20.57 -1.58 -2.69
CA LEU A 472 21.26 -1.73 -3.95
C LEU A 472 22.78 -1.56 -3.81
N ILE A 473 23.24 -0.58 -3.03
CA ILE A 473 24.65 -0.18 -2.96
C ILE A 473 25.37 -0.69 -1.70
N ASN A 474 24.65 -1.08 -0.66
CA ASN A 474 25.19 -1.38 0.67
C ASN A 474 24.76 -2.75 1.24
N ASN A 475 24.24 -3.68 0.43
CA ASN A 475 23.72 -4.97 0.93
C ASN A 475 24.80 -5.87 1.54
N ASN A 476 26.07 -5.70 1.17
CA ASN A 476 27.20 -6.49 1.66
C ASN A 476 26.97 -8.02 1.59
N GLY A 477 26.24 -8.47 0.55
CA GLY A 477 25.93 -9.89 0.34
C GLY A 477 24.78 -10.43 1.20
N LYS A 478 24.11 -9.59 2.00
CA LYS A 478 22.89 -9.97 2.75
C LYS A 478 21.69 -9.99 1.80
N ASN A 479 20.72 -10.89 2.06
CA ASN A 479 19.39 -10.78 1.48
C ASN A 479 18.63 -9.58 2.06
N LEU A 480 17.52 -9.19 1.45
CA LEU A 480 16.77 -7.99 1.86
C LEU A 480 16.27 -8.09 3.31
N ALA A 481 15.74 -9.24 3.72
CA ALA A 481 15.22 -9.42 5.08
C ALA A 481 16.31 -9.26 6.14
N ASP A 482 17.49 -9.88 5.94
CA ASP A 482 18.61 -9.78 6.86
C ASP A 482 19.24 -8.37 6.85
N TYR A 483 19.26 -7.70 5.69
CA TYR A 483 19.72 -6.31 5.60
C TYR A 483 18.82 -5.38 6.44
N LEU A 484 17.50 -5.52 6.29
CA LEU A 484 16.56 -4.73 7.08
C LEU A 484 16.70 -5.03 8.58
N GLU A 485 16.70 -6.30 8.97
CA GLU A 485 16.73 -6.70 10.39
C GLU A 485 18.03 -6.31 11.08
N ASP A 486 19.18 -6.57 10.44
CA ASP A 486 20.51 -6.42 11.07
C ASP A 486 21.14 -5.05 10.87
N VAL A 487 20.75 -4.29 9.81
CA VAL A 487 21.40 -3.01 9.47
C VAL A 487 20.44 -1.84 9.69
N VAL A 488 19.25 -1.87 9.05
CA VAL A 488 18.32 -0.74 9.10
C VAL A 488 17.63 -0.66 10.45
N PHE A 489 17.08 -1.77 10.92
CA PHE A 489 16.29 -1.86 12.16
C PHE A 489 17.05 -2.48 13.32
N ALA A 490 18.37 -2.58 13.24
CA ALA A 490 19.20 -3.17 14.29
C ALA A 490 18.88 -2.58 15.68
N GLY A 491 18.33 -3.40 16.58
CA GLY A 491 17.96 -2.99 17.93
C GLY A 491 16.67 -2.16 18.04
N ASN A 492 15.98 -1.86 16.93
CA ASN A 492 14.72 -1.13 16.94
C ASN A 492 13.58 -2.00 16.38
N THR A 493 12.96 -2.78 17.24
CA THR A 493 11.81 -3.64 16.90
C THR A 493 10.46 -2.94 17.12
N GLY A 494 10.47 -1.66 17.52
CA GLY A 494 9.29 -0.91 17.93
C GLY A 494 8.71 -1.38 19.27
N VAL A 495 7.60 -0.75 19.66
CA VAL A 495 6.82 -1.17 20.84
C VAL A 495 5.86 -2.26 20.43
N SER A 496 5.96 -3.45 21.04
CA SER A 496 5.11 -4.60 20.73
C SER A 496 4.11 -4.87 21.85
N ILE A 497 2.87 -5.16 21.49
CA ILE A 497 1.80 -5.59 22.42
C ILE A 497 1.33 -6.98 21.99
N ALA A 498 1.47 -7.93 22.94
CA ALA A 498 0.94 -9.28 22.75
C ALA A 498 -0.57 -9.34 23.07
N PRO A 499 -1.33 -10.24 22.40
CA PRO A 499 -2.74 -10.44 22.73
C PRO A 499 -2.89 -11.06 24.12
N THR A 500 -3.98 -10.72 24.83
CA THR A 500 -4.41 -11.43 26.03
C THR A 500 -5.49 -12.45 25.67
N ALA A 501 -5.56 -13.57 26.38
CA ALA A 501 -6.60 -14.58 26.15
C ALA A 501 -8.02 -14.00 26.31
N GLU A 502 -8.21 -13.07 27.25
CA GLU A 502 -9.48 -12.40 27.51
C GLU A 502 -9.90 -11.50 26.33
N ASP A 503 -8.98 -10.66 25.81
CA ASP A 503 -9.26 -9.78 24.69
C ASP A 503 -9.55 -10.60 23.41
N VAL A 504 -8.78 -11.68 23.17
CA VAL A 504 -9.01 -12.60 22.03
C VAL A 504 -10.40 -13.24 22.11
N ALA A 505 -10.77 -13.80 23.26
CA ALA A 505 -12.09 -14.42 23.45
C ALA A 505 -13.23 -13.39 23.29
N GLY A 506 -13.05 -12.17 23.81
CA GLY A 506 -14.00 -11.08 23.66
C GLY A 506 -14.15 -10.64 22.19
N PHE A 507 -13.05 -10.51 21.47
CA PHE A 507 -13.10 -10.16 20.05
C PHE A 507 -13.74 -11.27 19.21
N GLU A 508 -13.44 -12.54 19.47
CA GLU A 508 -14.08 -13.66 18.75
C GLU A 508 -15.61 -13.63 18.97
N LYS A 509 -16.08 -13.39 20.20
CA LYS A 509 -17.51 -13.25 20.48
C LYS A 509 -18.14 -12.06 19.75
N TYR A 510 -17.43 -10.92 19.67
CA TYR A 510 -17.86 -9.75 18.91
C TYR A 510 -17.99 -10.08 17.43
N ILE A 511 -16.95 -10.70 16.81
CA ILE A 511 -16.94 -10.95 15.37
C ILE A 511 -17.93 -12.04 14.94
N GLU A 512 -18.24 -13.01 15.80
CA GLU A 512 -19.31 -13.98 15.57
C GLU A 512 -20.68 -13.29 15.49
N ASN A 513 -20.97 -12.37 16.42
CA ASN A 513 -22.18 -11.56 16.40
C ASN A 513 -22.21 -10.64 15.16
N TYR A 514 -21.09 -10.00 14.83
CA TYR A 514 -20.93 -9.15 13.67
C TYR A 514 -21.28 -9.89 12.37
N LYS A 515 -20.69 -11.08 12.15
CA LYS A 515 -20.98 -11.94 10.99
C LYS A 515 -22.45 -12.36 10.92
N ARG A 516 -23.01 -12.76 12.04
CA ARG A 516 -24.42 -13.19 12.12
C ARG A 516 -25.40 -12.07 11.74
N CYS A 517 -25.07 -10.83 12.07
CA CYS A 517 -25.92 -9.67 11.84
C CYS A 517 -25.59 -8.90 10.53
N LEU A 518 -24.62 -9.33 9.72
CA LEU A 518 -24.33 -8.75 8.40
C LEU A 518 -25.58 -8.59 7.49
N PRO A 519 -26.57 -9.49 7.50
CA PRO A 519 -27.81 -9.28 6.73
C PRO A 519 -28.56 -7.98 7.07
N ILE A 520 -28.34 -7.37 8.24
CA ILE A 520 -28.91 -6.06 8.58
C ILE A 520 -28.29 -4.97 7.70
N GLU A 521 -26.96 -5.02 7.49
CA GLU A 521 -26.26 -4.08 6.61
C GLU A 521 -26.73 -4.21 5.15
N GLN A 522 -26.86 -5.45 4.66
CA GLN A 522 -27.43 -5.70 3.33
C GLN A 522 -28.86 -5.14 3.22
N ALA A 523 -29.72 -5.40 4.20
CA ALA A 523 -31.08 -4.87 4.21
C ALA A 523 -31.12 -3.33 4.25
N ALA A 524 -30.18 -2.69 4.96
CA ALA A 524 -30.06 -1.24 5.01
C ALA A 524 -29.61 -0.65 3.67
N VAL A 525 -28.77 -1.35 2.92
CA VAL A 525 -28.36 -0.97 1.56
C VAL A 525 -29.53 -1.15 0.58
N ASP A 526 -30.22 -2.28 0.63
CA ASP A 526 -31.33 -2.61 -0.28
C ASP A 526 -32.55 -1.68 -0.13
N ASN A 527 -32.67 -0.99 1.02
CA ASN A 527 -33.78 -0.10 1.36
C ASN A 527 -33.31 1.36 1.56
N LYS A 528 -32.48 1.86 0.66
CA LYS A 528 -32.05 3.27 0.65
C LYS A 528 -33.17 4.22 0.30
#